data_2ec05d179d8e167f66f888fd10914023
#
_entry.id   2ec05d179d8e167f66f888fd10914023
#
_cell.length_a   1.000
_cell.length_b   1.000
_cell.length_c   1.000
_cell.angle_alpha   90.00
_cell.angle_beta   90.00
_cell.angle_gamma   90.00
#
_symmetry.space_group_name_H-M   'P 1'
#
loop_
_entity.id
_entity.type
_entity.pdbx_description
1 polymer ?
#
loop_
_entity_poly.entity_id
_entity_poly.type
_entity_poly.pdbx_seq_one_letter_code
_entity_poly.pdbx_strand_id
1 'polypeptide(L)'
;MKTVLIVEDTQAERQMSSALLSHAGFKVAVAKDAESAWQWLNTNSAPNLILLDIVMPGESGLDLCRKIRSHPDWKNIPILFCSSKSEEFDRFWAIRQGGNEYITKPYVPQNLVDKVAQFVN
;
A
#
# COMPACT_ATOMS: atom_id res chain seq x y z
N MET A 1 -0.92 -12.78 13.67
CA MET A 1 -0.67 -11.33 13.47
C MET A 1 -0.85 -10.98 12.01
N LYS A 2 -1.58 -9.94 11.72
CA LYS A 2 -1.81 -9.51 10.34
C LYS A 2 -0.61 -8.76 9.79
N THR A 3 -0.27 -9.02 8.54
CA THR A 3 0.91 -8.43 7.88
C THR A 3 0.49 -7.37 6.88
N VAL A 4 1.11 -6.21 6.95
CA VAL A 4 0.94 -5.11 5.99
C VAL A 4 2.25 -4.91 5.26
N LEU A 5 2.20 -4.94 3.92
CA LEU A 5 3.35 -4.57 3.09
C LEU A 5 3.23 -3.10 2.73
N ILE A 6 4.21 -2.30 3.11
CA ILE A 6 4.26 -0.87 2.80
C ILE A 6 5.20 -0.67 1.62
N VAL A 7 4.71 -0.07 0.54
CA VAL A 7 5.50 0.24 -0.66
C VAL A 7 5.60 1.76 -0.77
N GLU A 8 6.76 2.30 -0.42
CA GLU A 8 6.99 3.73 -0.31
C GLU A 8 8.47 4.03 -0.54
N ASP A 9 8.78 4.91 -1.50
CA ASP A 9 10.17 5.23 -1.84
C ASP A 9 10.84 6.22 -0.90
N THR A 10 10.08 7.10 -0.25
CA THR A 10 10.63 8.09 0.68
C THR A 10 10.90 7.44 2.03
N GLN A 11 12.17 7.42 2.44
CA GLN A 11 12.58 6.75 3.68
C GLN A 11 11.83 7.28 4.90
N ALA A 12 11.73 8.59 5.04
CA ALA A 12 11.04 9.19 6.19
C ALA A 12 9.58 8.78 6.27
N GLU A 13 8.87 8.80 5.14
CA GLU A 13 7.46 8.41 5.11
C GLU A 13 7.29 6.91 5.34
N ARG A 14 8.20 6.10 4.80
CA ARG A 14 8.19 4.66 5.01
C ARG A 14 8.38 4.32 6.49
N GLN A 15 9.33 4.98 7.15
CA GLN A 15 9.58 4.77 8.58
C GLN A 15 8.41 5.23 9.42
N MET A 16 7.78 6.34 9.08
CA MET A 16 6.64 6.85 9.83
C MET A 16 5.44 5.91 9.75
N SER A 17 5.04 5.51 8.55
CA SER A 17 3.90 4.60 8.39
C SER A 17 4.18 3.24 9.00
N SER A 18 5.41 2.75 8.88
CA SER A 18 5.84 1.49 9.50
C SER A 18 5.70 1.55 11.02
N ALA A 19 6.18 2.64 11.63
CA ALA A 19 6.08 2.82 13.09
C ALA A 19 4.63 2.88 13.55
N LEU A 20 3.79 3.63 12.83
CA LEU A 20 2.37 3.77 13.17
C LEU A 20 1.67 2.41 13.15
N LEU A 21 1.88 1.63 12.10
CA LEU A 21 1.20 0.34 11.96
C LEU A 21 1.77 -0.72 12.89
N SER A 22 3.08 -0.71 13.13
CA SER A 22 3.69 -1.61 14.11
C SER A 22 3.16 -1.34 15.51
N HIS A 23 3.05 -0.07 15.88
CA HIS A 23 2.50 0.32 17.19
C HIS A 23 1.05 -0.12 17.33
N ALA A 24 0.30 -0.13 16.23
CA ALA A 24 -1.09 -0.56 16.23
C ALA A 24 -1.27 -2.08 16.27
N GLY A 25 -0.17 -2.85 16.26
CA GLY A 25 -0.21 -4.30 16.39
C GLY A 25 -0.07 -5.07 15.09
N PHE A 26 0.20 -4.41 13.97
CA PHE A 26 0.42 -5.10 12.70
C PHE A 26 1.88 -5.52 12.55
N LYS A 27 2.10 -6.64 11.88
CA LYS A 27 3.42 -7.00 11.40
C LYS A 27 3.65 -6.22 10.11
N VAL A 28 4.80 -5.55 9.98
CA VAL A 28 5.07 -4.68 8.85
C VAL A 28 6.26 -5.19 8.05
N ALA A 29 6.10 -5.24 6.73
CA ALA A 29 7.19 -5.41 5.78
C ALA A 29 7.23 -4.16 4.92
N VAL A 30 8.42 -3.80 4.42
CA VAL A 30 8.58 -2.58 3.62
C VAL A 30 9.30 -2.88 2.32
N ALA A 31 8.93 -2.13 1.28
CA ALA A 31 9.59 -2.14 -0.01
C ALA A 31 9.73 -0.70 -0.49
N LYS A 32 10.86 -0.38 -1.11
CA LYS A 32 11.16 1.01 -1.51
C LYS A 32 10.63 1.37 -2.89
N ASP A 33 10.22 0.38 -3.67
CA ASP A 33 9.70 0.59 -5.03
C ASP A 33 8.87 -0.62 -5.47
N ALA A 34 8.31 -0.53 -6.68
CA ALA A 34 7.45 -1.59 -7.22
C ALA A 34 8.22 -2.89 -7.44
N GLU A 35 9.47 -2.80 -7.94
CA GLU A 35 10.27 -3.98 -8.19
C GLU A 35 10.57 -4.74 -6.90
N SER A 36 10.99 -4.02 -5.86
CA SER A 36 11.24 -4.61 -4.55
C SER A 36 10.00 -5.24 -3.96
N ALA A 37 8.84 -4.58 -4.13
CA ALA A 37 7.56 -5.12 -3.68
C ALA A 37 7.21 -6.42 -4.40
N TRP A 38 7.41 -6.44 -5.71
CA TRP A 38 7.15 -7.64 -6.52
C TRP A 38 8.02 -8.81 -6.07
N GLN A 39 9.30 -8.56 -5.85
CA GLN A 39 10.23 -9.59 -5.35
C GLN A 39 9.80 -10.08 -3.98
N TRP A 40 9.39 -9.17 -3.09
CA TRP A 40 8.92 -9.55 -1.76
C TRP A 40 7.70 -10.46 -1.85
N LEU A 41 6.74 -10.12 -2.70
CA LEU A 41 5.54 -10.94 -2.89
C LEU A 41 5.87 -12.34 -3.39
N ASN A 42 6.88 -12.47 -4.25
CA ASN A 42 7.28 -13.77 -4.80
C ASN A 42 8.04 -14.64 -3.81
N THR A 43 8.60 -14.08 -2.75
CA THR A 43 9.46 -14.80 -1.80
C THR A 43 8.88 -14.92 -0.41
N ASN A 44 7.69 -14.41 -0.19
CA ASN A 44 7.03 -14.45 1.12
C ASN A 44 5.58 -14.88 0.98
N SER A 45 4.95 -15.24 2.09
CA SER A 45 3.52 -15.46 2.12
C SER A 45 2.80 -14.15 1.82
N ALA A 46 1.63 -14.22 1.16
CA ALA A 46 0.88 -13.04 0.80
C ALA A 46 0.54 -12.19 2.04
N PRO A 47 0.70 -10.87 1.97
CA PRO A 47 0.33 -9.99 3.07
C PRO A 47 -1.20 -9.89 3.16
N ASN A 48 -1.69 -9.39 4.29
CA ASN A 48 -3.12 -9.17 4.47
C ASN A 48 -3.60 -7.86 3.84
N LEU A 49 -2.65 -6.95 3.55
CA LEU A 49 -2.95 -5.66 2.94
C LEU A 49 -1.67 -5.07 2.38
N ILE A 50 -1.79 -4.32 1.29
CA ILE A 50 -0.68 -3.55 0.71
C ILE A 50 -1.02 -2.06 0.82
N LEU A 51 -0.15 -1.30 1.46
CA LEU A 51 -0.22 0.16 1.50
C LEU A 51 0.75 0.68 0.44
N LEU A 52 0.25 1.39 -0.57
CA LEU A 52 0.97 1.60 -1.82
C LEU A 52 0.95 3.06 -2.24
N ASP A 53 2.13 3.65 -2.39
CA ASP A 53 2.24 4.98 -3.00
C ASP A 53 2.12 4.88 -4.52
N ILE A 54 1.71 5.96 -5.15
CA ILE A 54 1.55 6.03 -6.60
C ILE A 54 2.85 6.46 -7.28
N VAL A 55 3.46 7.53 -6.79
CA VAL A 55 4.63 8.14 -7.43
C VAL A 55 5.91 7.55 -6.83
N MET A 56 6.60 6.75 -7.62
CA MET A 56 7.85 6.11 -7.21
C MET A 56 8.79 6.05 -8.43
N PRO A 57 10.11 5.99 -8.20
CA PRO A 57 11.04 5.75 -9.32
C PRO A 57 10.73 4.41 -9.98
N GLY A 58 10.84 4.36 -11.30
CA GLY A 58 10.53 3.14 -12.05
C GLY A 58 9.05 2.97 -12.25
N GLU A 59 8.54 1.78 -11.99
CA GLU A 59 7.12 1.48 -12.18
C GLU A 59 6.27 2.21 -11.14
N SER A 60 5.15 2.77 -11.57
CA SER A 60 4.24 3.48 -10.64
C SER A 60 3.44 2.50 -9.79
N GLY A 61 2.88 3.01 -8.69
CA GLY A 61 1.98 2.21 -7.86
C GLY A 61 0.73 1.77 -8.60
N LEU A 62 0.24 2.57 -9.54
CA LEU A 62 -0.91 2.20 -10.36
C LEU A 62 -0.60 0.97 -11.23
N ASP A 63 0.58 0.96 -11.85
CA ASP A 63 1.01 -0.17 -12.66
C ASP A 63 1.21 -1.43 -11.82
N LEU A 64 1.82 -1.28 -10.66
CA LEU A 64 2.00 -2.39 -9.73
C LEU A 64 0.64 -2.97 -9.30
N CYS A 65 -0.32 -2.10 -9.01
CA CYS A 65 -1.66 -2.53 -8.62
C CYS A 65 -2.29 -3.39 -9.72
N ARG A 66 -2.21 -2.96 -10.98
CA ARG A 66 -2.74 -3.74 -12.10
C ARG A 66 -2.08 -5.11 -12.20
N LYS A 67 -0.75 -5.17 -12.01
CA LYS A 67 -0.02 -6.44 -12.04
C LYS A 67 -0.48 -7.37 -10.93
N ILE A 68 -0.67 -6.84 -9.72
CA ILE A 68 -1.14 -7.62 -8.59
C ILE A 68 -2.54 -8.16 -8.87
N ARG A 69 -3.42 -7.34 -9.42
CA ARG A 69 -4.79 -7.75 -9.74
C ARG A 69 -4.84 -8.83 -10.83
N SER A 70 -3.82 -8.91 -11.67
CA SER A 70 -3.74 -9.93 -12.72
C SER A 70 -3.12 -11.24 -12.22
N HIS A 71 -2.58 -11.27 -11.01
CA HIS A 71 -1.94 -12.46 -10.46
C HIS A 71 -2.97 -13.31 -9.72
N PRO A 72 -3.12 -14.59 -10.06
CA PRO A 72 -4.18 -15.43 -9.47
C PRO A 72 -4.11 -15.56 -7.95
N ASP A 73 -2.92 -15.50 -7.37
CA ASP A 73 -2.75 -15.67 -5.93
C ASP A 73 -2.88 -14.35 -5.16
N TRP A 74 -2.79 -13.19 -5.83
CA TRP A 74 -2.76 -11.89 -5.17
C TRP A 74 -3.91 -10.97 -5.56
N LYS A 75 -4.75 -11.38 -6.48
CA LYS A 75 -5.81 -10.52 -7.04
C LYS A 75 -6.82 -10.02 -6.01
N ASN A 76 -6.89 -10.65 -4.86
CA ASN A 76 -7.85 -10.28 -3.82
C ASN A 76 -7.21 -9.60 -2.61
N ILE A 77 -5.90 -9.35 -2.61
CA ILE A 77 -5.25 -8.65 -1.51
C ILE A 77 -5.76 -7.21 -1.47
N PRO A 78 -6.26 -6.71 -0.33
CA PRO A 78 -6.64 -5.30 -0.24
C PRO A 78 -5.46 -4.38 -0.52
N ILE A 79 -5.68 -3.37 -1.36
CA ILE A 79 -4.67 -2.36 -1.69
C ILE A 79 -5.23 -1.01 -1.30
N LEU A 80 -4.53 -0.32 -0.40
CA LEU A 80 -4.81 1.06 -0.02
C LEU A 80 -3.74 1.95 -0.64
N PHE A 81 -4.15 2.87 -1.50
CA PHE A 81 -3.23 3.87 -2.01
C PHE A 81 -3.03 4.97 -0.97
N CYS A 82 -1.80 5.44 -0.83
CA CYS A 82 -1.45 6.54 0.07
C CYS A 82 -0.53 7.48 -0.69
N SER A 83 -1.03 8.64 -1.12
CA SER A 83 -0.31 9.51 -2.05
C SER A 83 -0.58 10.98 -1.77
N SER A 84 0.39 11.83 -2.15
CA SER A 84 0.21 13.27 -2.11
C SER A 84 -0.65 13.81 -3.26
N LYS A 85 -0.96 13.00 -4.26
CA LYS A 85 -1.87 13.37 -5.33
C LYS A 85 -3.28 13.44 -4.75
N SER A 86 -3.86 14.65 -4.70
CA SER A 86 -5.10 14.90 -3.97
C SER A 86 -6.29 15.25 -4.84
N GLU A 87 -6.13 15.26 -6.16
CA GLU A 87 -7.22 15.56 -7.07
C GLU A 87 -8.25 14.43 -7.06
N GLU A 88 -9.51 14.78 -7.25
CA GLU A 88 -10.58 13.79 -7.33
C GLU A 88 -10.32 12.78 -8.45
N PHE A 89 -9.75 13.24 -9.55
CA PHE A 89 -9.37 12.39 -10.68
C PHE A 89 -8.34 11.33 -10.25
N ASP A 90 -7.35 11.70 -9.42
CA ASP A 90 -6.33 10.76 -8.96
C ASP A 90 -6.95 9.62 -8.16
N ARG A 91 -7.86 9.96 -7.25
CA ARG A 91 -8.58 8.98 -6.43
C ARG A 91 -9.43 8.06 -7.31
N PHE A 92 -10.19 8.64 -8.22
CA PHE A 92 -11.04 7.89 -9.14
C PHE A 92 -10.22 6.89 -9.95
N TRP A 93 -9.11 7.35 -10.51
CA TRP A 93 -8.26 6.52 -11.36
C TRP A 93 -7.62 5.37 -10.58
N ALA A 94 -7.17 5.64 -9.34
CA ALA A 94 -6.57 4.62 -8.49
C ALA A 94 -7.56 3.50 -8.16
N ILE A 95 -8.79 3.85 -7.85
CA ILE A 95 -9.83 2.86 -7.56
C ILE A 95 -10.13 2.04 -8.83
N ARG A 96 -10.16 2.70 -9.98
CA ARG A 96 -10.37 2.01 -11.26
C ARG A 96 -9.26 1.01 -11.59
N GLN A 97 -8.03 1.25 -11.12
CA GLN A 97 -6.92 0.31 -11.32
C GLN A 97 -6.98 -0.89 -10.38
N GLY A 98 -7.88 -0.89 -9.42
CA GLY A 98 -8.07 -2.00 -8.51
C GLY A 98 -7.81 -1.69 -7.04
N GLY A 99 -7.59 -0.42 -6.69
CA GLY A 99 -7.42 -0.01 -5.29
C GLY A 99 -8.74 -0.13 -4.52
N ASN A 100 -8.63 -0.49 -3.25
CA ASN A 100 -9.80 -0.59 -2.36
C ASN A 100 -10.11 0.73 -1.67
N GLU A 101 -9.09 1.55 -1.44
CA GLU A 101 -9.25 2.83 -0.76
C GLU A 101 -8.09 3.75 -1.13
N TYR A 102 -8.24 5.04 -0.83
CA TYR A 102 -7.26 6.07 -1.14
C TYR A 102 -7.10 7.01 0.05
N ILE A 103 -5.88 7.18 0.50
CA ILE A 103 -5.55 8.08 1.61
C ILE A 103 -4.64 9.17 1.06
N THR A 104 -5.03 10.43 1.20
CA THR A 104 -4.24 11.57 0.75
C THR A 104 -3.23 11.99 1.81
N LYS A 105 -1.99 12.21 1.41
CA LYS A 105 -0.95 12.77 2.27
C LYS A 105 -1.01 14.30 2.24
N PRO A 106 -0.79 14.99 3.37
CA PRO A 106 -0.57 14.41 4.69
C PRO A 106 -1.87 13.89 5.29
N TYR A 107 -1.78 12.82 6.06
CA TYR A 107 -2.94 12.22 6.71
C TYR A 107 -2.84 12.37 8.22
N VAL A 108 -4.00 12.28 8.90
CA VAL A 108 -4.03 12.15 10.34
C VAL A 108 -3.63 10.72 10.69
N PRO A 109 -2.61 10.50 11.55
CA PRO A 109 -2.10 9.15 11.83
C PRO A 109 -3.19 8.13 12.19
N GLN A 110 -4.15 8.52 13.01
CA GLN A 110 -5.23 7.60 13.41
C GLN A 110 -6.09 7.19 12.22
N ASN A 111 -6.25 8.07 11.23
CA ASN A 111 -7.04 7.73 10.03
C ASN A 111 -6.36 6.63 9.22
N LEU A 112 -5.04 6.64 9.12
CA LEU A 112 -4.30 5.58 8.45
C LEU A 112 -4.52 4.24 9.16
N VAL A 113 -4.35 4.23 10.47
CA VAL A 113 -4.53 3.01 11.28
C VAL A 113 -5.95 2.48 11.13
N ASP A 114 -6.95 3.36 11.21
CA ASP A 114 -8.36 2.95 11.12
C ASP A 114 -8.69 2.36 9.76
N LYS A 115 -8.19 2.97 8.69
CA LYS A 115 -8.42 2.46 7.32
C LYS A 115 -7.77 1.09 7.13
N VAL A 116 -6.53 0.93 7.58
CA VAL A 116 -5.85 -0.36 7.48
C VAL A 116 -6.63 -1.42 8.27
N ALA A 117 -7.02 -1.11 9.50
CA ALA A 117 -7.78 -2.04 10.33
C ALA A 117 -9.11 -2.46 9.67
N GLN A 118 -9.74 -1.54 8.96
CA GLN A 118 -11.01 -1.79 8.29
C GLN A 118 -10.88 -2.89 7.22
N PHE A 119 -9.74 -2.97 6.54
CA PHE A 119 -9.55 -3.86 5.39
C PHE A 119 -8.76 -5.13 5.69
N VAL A 120 -8.21 -5.30 6.89
CA VAL A 120 -7.39 -6.50 7.22
C VAL A 120 -8.12 -7.56 8.05
N ASN A 121 -9.38 -7.53 8.09
CA ASN A 121 -10.15 -8.50 8.90
C ASN A 121 -9.96 -9.94 8.46
#